data_ef1532a142b77764c045e2f0b8dac35d
#
_entry.id   ef1532a142b77764c045e2f0b8dac35d
#
_cell.length_a   1.000
_cell.length_b   1.000
_cell.length_c   1.000
_cell.angle_alpha   90.00
_cell.angle_beta   90.00
_cell.angle_gamma   90.00
#
_symmetry.space_group_name_H-M   'P 1'
#
loop_
_entity.id
_entity.type
_entity.pdbx_description
1 polymer ?
#
loop_
_entity_poly.entity_id
_entity_poly.type
_entity_poly.pdbx_seq_one_letter_code
_entity_poly.pdbx_strand_id
1 'polypeptide(L)'
;MPIRSVLSRAGRLAAALAFVVLPLLAQQTNGTDAKIAALRETLAKEGYIEPPADVAKLITAPRHLVVTLSAISPDRKFFLKEQSEGLPSVQTYGKAHVYLGGLQVDPKANRARIFTSRGATGLQLVEANTGKVVTLESPKGATVSAPAWSPDGKKIAYIANFDAASHVFVADIATGKSVQVTKTPLLATLVTTVDWTADSKNVVAVLLPELRDPMPKKPEIATGPLVRTWTDGLKAPERNYASLMSDPYDLALFEYYIRGQLAVIDVAKKTARNIGVPVMFSAVDVSPDGKYFRVSTVQKPFSYVVQYTAFGSRDAVWDAEGRMVAEITKRPLRYAGDTTGGAGGPGGRPAAGGKKGLAWMPQGAGFYYIAQDSAARGDTSARPAGPPAGGRAGGATGANRPEKVVQWLPPFGDKDIKVLYQHTGGIANAVFSDDAQTLFVATSNAGTGEIFAVKLSEPTKRMSVARQRGWTPAFVGGGRAAAFGGGGGRGGAADDTLAFYQNPGSMLTRRGTNGGEVAVVSGAGEVFFKGTQYSRD
;
A
#
# COMPACT_ATOMS: atom_id res chain seq x y z
N MET A 1 -13.88 79.19 53.13
CA MET A 1 -15.10 78.56 53.69
C MET A 1 -15.94 77.99 52.53
N PRO A 2 -16.51 76.82 52.58
CA PRO A 2 -16.06 75.53 53.05
C PRO A 2 -16.14 74.44 51.92
N ILE A 3 -15.00 73.91 51.49
CA ILE A 3 -14.93 72.84 50.53
C ILE A 3 -14.71 71.47 51.22
N ARG A 4 -14.64 71.43 52.55
CA ARG A 4 -14.31 70.16 53.28
C ARG A 4 -15.50 69.24 53.60
N SER A 5 -16.73 69.60 53.34
CA SER A 5 -17.89 68.82 53.77
C SER A 5 -18.49 67.96 52.67
N VAL A 6 -18.14 68.18 51.39
CA VAL A 6 -18.73 67.40 50.25
C VAL A 6 -17.96 66.12 49.96
N LEU A 7 -16.64 66.13 50.20
CA LEU A 7 -15.81 64.90 49.93
C LEU A 7 -16.02 63.77 50.96
N SER A 8 -16.49 64.10 52.18
CA SER A 8 -16.74 63.07 53.19
C SER A 8 -18.01 62.25 52.96
N ARG A 9 -19.00 62.82 52.27
CA ARG A 9 -20.24 62.10 51.97
C ARG A 9 -20.17 61.21 50.71
N ALA A 10 -19.41 61.66 49.71
CA ALA A 10 -19.16 60.83 48.50
C ALA A 10 -18.29 59.58 48.78
N GLY A 11 -17.27 59.72 49.65
CA GLY A 11 -16.40 58.62 50.06
C GLY A 11 -17.12 57.54 50.88
N ARG A 12 -18.12 57.90 51.69
CA ARG A 12 -18.91 56.94 52.47
C ARG A 12 -19.96 56.20 51.65
N LEU A 13 -20.49 56.82 50.61
CA LEU A 13 -21.42 56.19 49.69
C LEU A 13 -20.65 55.21 48.75
N ALA A 14 -19.46 55.56 48.29
CA ALA A 14 -18.62 54.70 47.50
C ALA A 14 -18.14 53.45 48.28
N ALA A 15 -17.79 53.66 49.59
CA ALA A 15 -17.42 52.53 50.45
C ALA A 15 -18.61 51.61 50.78
N ALA A 16 -19.82 52.15 50.94
CA ALA A 16 -21.01 51.40 51.21
C ALA A 16 -21.45 50.59 49.97
N LEU A 17 -21.34 51.11 48.75
CA LEU A 17 -21.59 50.41 47.50
C LEU A 17 -20.57 49.31 47.22
N ALA A 18 -19.28 49.56 47.55
CA ALA A 18 -18.25 48.52 47.38
C ALA A 18 -18.46 47.34 48.37
N PHE A 19 -18.96 47.58 49.57
CA PHE A 19 -19.25 46.50 50.53
C PHE A 19 -20.50 45.71 50.21
N VAL A 20 -21.48 46.24 49.44
CA VAL A 20 -22.67 45.51 49.03
C VAL A 20 -22.43 44.72 47.73
N VAL A 21 -21.56 45.22 46.84
CA VAL A 21 -21.31 44.53 45.54
C VAL A 21 -20.34 43.36 45.72
N LEU A 22 -19.36 43.44 46.62
CA LEU A 22 -18.42 42.34 46.87
C LEU A 22 -19.09 41.04 47.37
N PRO A 23 -20.02 41.07 48.32
CA PRO A 23 -20.70 39.81 48.69
C PRO A 23 -21.67 39.30 47.63
N LEU A 24 -22.23 40.16 46.79
CA LEU A 24 -23.08 39.71 45.67
C LEU A 24 -22.29 39.01 44.56
N LEU A 25 -21.09 39.51 44.22
CA LEU A 25 -20.20 38.83 43.29
C LEU A 25 -19.62 37.56 43.88
N ALA A 26 -19.29 37.54 45.16
CA ALA A 26 -18.84 36.33 45.86
C ALA A 26 -19.96 35.27 45.97
N GLN A 27 -21.21 35.67 46.14
CA GLN A 27 -22.36 34.75 46.12
C GLN A 27 -22.64 34.18 44.71
N GLN A 28 -22.46 34.97 43.66
CA GLN A 28 -22.62 34.47 42.30
C GLN A 28 -21.51 33.49 41.89
N THR A 29 -20.26 33.72 42.25
CA THR A 29 -19.16 32.77 41.99
C THR A 29 -19.34 31.49 42.77
N ASN A 30 -19.69 31.58 44.07
CA ASN A 30 -19.93 30.39 44.88
C ASN A 30 -21.11 29.57 44.39
N GLY A 31 -22.17 30.19 43.86
CA GLY A 31 -23.30 29.51 43.29
C GLY A 31 -22.99 28.79 41.96
N THR A 32 -22.09 29.35 41.16
CA THR A 32 -21.62 28.74 39.92
C THR A 32 -20.69 27.59 40.20
N ASP A 33 -19.75 27.75 41.11
CA ASP A 33 -18.82 26.71 41.50
C ASP A 33 -19.54 25.53 42.18
N ALA A 34 -20.54 25.78 43.00
CA ALA A 34 -21.39 24.76 43.60
C ALA A 34 -22.19 24.00 42.54
N LYS A 35 -22.72 24.67 41.51
CA LYS A 35 -23.41 24.02 40.40
C LYS A 35 -22.44 23.19 39.57
N ILE A 36 -21.24 23.70 39.29
CA ILE A 36 -20.20 22.94 38.57
C ILE A 36 -19.77 21.72 39.37
N ALA A 37 -19.60 21.85 40.69
CA ALA A 37 -19.26 20.75 41.57
C ALA A 37 -20.37 19.69 41.60
N ALA A 38 -21.64 20.10 41.70
CA ALA A 38 -22.79 19.17 41.64
C ALA A 38 -22.91 18.47 40.28
N LEU A 39 -22.67 19.20 39.17
CA LEU A 39 -22.62 18.59 37.84
C LEU A 39 -21.48 17.58 37.70
N ARG A 40 -20.30 17.91 38.22
CA ARG A 40 -19.16 16.97 38.23
C ARG A 40 -19.46 15.72 39.06
N GLU A 41 -20.10 15.88 40.21
CA GLU A 41 -20.52 14.76 41.04
C GLU A 41 -21.58 13.89 40.33
N THR A 42 -22.53 14.52 39.64
CA THR A 42 -23.53 13.80 38.84
C THR A 42 -22.88 13.03 37.69
N LEU A 43 -21.99 13.69 36.95
CA LEU A 43 -21.23 13.05 35.85
C LEU A 43 -20.29 11.92 36.37
N ALA A 44 -19.73 12.08 37.56
CA ALA A 44 -18.91 11.03 38.16
C ALA A 44 -19.73 9.80 38.59
N LYS A 45 -21.03 9.99 38.85
CA LYS A 45 -21.98 8.90 39.15
C LYS A 45 -22.61 8.29 37.89
N GLU A 46 -22.47 8.95 36.73
CA GLU A 46 -22.90 8.36 35.47
C GLU A 46 -22.02 7.15 35.16
N GLY A 47 -22.52 5.97 35.42
CA GLY A 47 -21.91 4.70 35.06
C GLY A 47 -22.51 4.17 33.75
N TYR A 48 -21.79 3.29 33.10
CA TYR A 48 -22.36 2.53 32.01
C TYR A 48 -23.50 1.65 32.55
N ILE A 49 -24.68 1.75 31.94
CA ILE A 49 -25.79 0.84 32.23
C ILE A 49 -25.40 -0.52 31.66
N GLU A 50 -25.37 -1.54 32.50
CA GLU A 50 -25.15 -2.90 32.00
C GLU A 50 -26.31 -3.28 31.05
N PRO A 51 -25.99 -3.75 29.84
CA PRO A 51 -27.01 -4.18 28.91
C PRO A 51 -27.75 -5.41 29.46
N PRO A 52 -29.00 -5.68 29.04
CA PRO A 52 -29.70 -6.92 29.37
C PRO A 52 -28.82 -8.14 29.10
N ALA A 53 -28.96 -9.19 29.91
CA ALA A 53 -28.10 -10.36 29.89
C ALA A 53 -27.93 -11.00 28.50
N ASP A 54 -28.97 -11.00 27.67
CA ASP A 54 -28.90 -11.53 26.31
C ASP A 54 -28.07 -10.63 25.38
N VAL A 55 -28.17 -9.32 25.55
CA VAL A 55 -27.34 -8.34 24.82
C VAL A 55 -25.89 -8.44 25.29
N ALA A 56 -25.65 -8.57 26.60
CA ALA A 56 -24.31 -8.78 27.15
C ALA A 56 -23.66 -10.05 26.58
N LYS A 57 -24.40 -11.14 26.47
CA LYS A 57 -23.91 -12.39 25.83
C LYS A 57 -23.52 -12.19 24.38
N LEU A 58 -24.28 -11.42 23.61
CA LEU A 58 -23.95 -11.12 22.22
C LEU A 58 -22.68 -10.26 22.11
N ILE A 59 -22.54 -9.26 22.99
CA ILE A 59 -21.37 -8.36 22.99
C ILE A 59 -20.09 -9.10 23.42
N THR A 60 -20.24 -10.03 24.40
CA THR A 60 -19.11 -10.80 24.94
C THR A 60 -18.89 -12.15 24.24
N ALA A 61 -19.73 -12.48 23.25
CA ALA A 61 -19.54 -13.70 22.46
C ALA A 61 -18.14 -13.80 21.89
N PRO A 62 -17.56 -15.01 21.78
CA PRO A 62 -16.28 -15.21 21.14
C PRO A 62 -16.28 -14.60 19.73
N ARG A 63 -15.21 -13.91 19.40
CA ARG A 63 -15.11 -13.27 18.10
C ARG A 63 -15.12 -14.30 16.99
N HIS A 64 -15.82 -13.93 15.92
CA HIS A 64 -15.83 -14.75 14.72
C HIS A 64 -14.42 -14.79 14.10
N LEU A 65 -13.91 -15.98 13.85
CA LEU A 65 -12.65 -16.17 13.15
C LEU A 65 -12.93 -16.11 11.64
N VAL A 66 -12.26 -15.19 10.98
CA VAL A 66 -12.23 -15.11 9.52
C VAL A 66 -11.09 -15.99 9.03
N VAL A 67 -11.41 -16.87 8.10
CA VAL A 67 -10.43 -17.76 7.47
C VAL A 67 -10.28 -17.36 6.02
N THR A 68 -9.05 -17.08 5.61
CA THR A 68 -8.71 -16.78 4.23
C THR A 68 -7.72 -17.82 3.73
N LEU A 69 -8.04 -18.46 2.60
CA LEU A 69 -7.06 -19.26 1.86
C LEU A 69 -6.32 -18.31 0.93
N SER A 70 -5.02 -18.28 1.05
CA SER A 70 -4.15 -17.42 0.25
C SER A 70 -3.10 -18.27 -0.50
N ALA A 71 -1.97 -17.70 -0.78
CA ALA A 71 -0.88 -18.22 -1.58
C ALA A 71 -0.69 -19.75 -1.56
N ILE A 72 -0.69 -20.37 -2.74
CA ILE A 72 -0.31 -21.78 -2.91
C ILE A 72 1.21 -21.91 -2.83
N SER A 73 1.69 -23.03 -2.29
CA SER A 73 3.12 -23.34 -2.28
C SER A 73 3.69 -23.44 -3.70
N PRO A 74 4.97 -23.15 -3.93
CA PRO A 74 5.61 -23.29 -5.24
C PRO A 74 5.48 -24.69 -5.85
N ASP A 75 5.49 -25.73 -5.01
CA ASP A 75 5.27 -27.13 -5.42
C ASP A 75 3.79 -27.53 -5.51
N ARG A 76 2.85 -26.59 -5.23
CA ARG A 76 1.38 -26.73 -5.29
C ARG A 76 0.78 -27.77 -4.35
N LYS A 77 1.50 -28.19 -3.35
CA LYS A 77 0.99 -29.18 -2.39
C LYS A 77 0.14 -28.54 -1.30
N PHE A 78 0.38 -27.26 -0.99
CA PHE A 78 -0.26 -26.59 0.14
C PHE A 78 -0.85 -25.24 -0.24
N PHE A 79 -2.02 -24.93 0.30
CA PHE A 79 -2.54 -23.58 0.42
C PHE A 79 -2.19 -23.01 1.78
N LEU A 80 -1.88 -21.73 1.83
CA LEU A 80 -1.73 -21.02 3.09
C LEU A 80 -3.11 -20.63 3.62
N LYS A 81 -3.38 -20.97 4.86
CA LYS A 81 -4.61 -20.63 5.57
C LYS A 81 -4.27 -19.63 6.68
N GLU A 82 -4.74 -18.40 6.52
CA GLU A 82 -4.62 -17.36 7.51
C GLU A 82 -5.89 -17.30 8.36
N GLN A 83 -5.73 -17.23 9.67
CA GLN A 83 -6.83 -17.06 10.61
C GLN A 83 -6.71 -15.70 11.27
N SER A 84 -7.75 -14.90 11.20
CA SER A 84 -7.78 -13.59 11.86
C SER A 84 -9.07 -13.42 12.65
N GLU A 85 -9.01 -12.64 13.72
CA GLU A 85 -10.20 -12.13 14.37
C GLU A 85 -10.90 -11.15 13.41
N GLY A 86 -12.23 -11.22 13.27
CA GLY A 86 -12.99 -10.40 12.32
C GLY A 86 -12.80 -8.91 12.58
N LEU A 87 -13.36 -8.40 13.66
CA LEU A 87 -13.17 -7.01 14.08
C LEU A 87 -12.15 -6.94 15.22
N PRO A 88 -11.24 -5.94 15.20
CA PRO A 88 -10.30 -5.75 16.29
C PRO A 88 -11.03 -5.39 17.59
N SER A 89 -10.42 -5.70 18.74
CA SER A 89 -10.96 -5.26 20.02
C SER A 89 -10.96 -3.73 20.13
N VAL A 90 -11.85 -3.18 20.94
CA VAL A 90 -11.85 -1.75 21.26
C VAL A 90 -10.48 -1.32 21.82
N GLN A 91 -9.86 -2.15 22.66
CA GLN A 91 -8.51 -1.90 23.19
C GLN A 91 -7.45 -1.85 22.07
N THR A 92 -7.49 -2.76 21.12
CA THR A 92 -6.56 -2.77 19.98
C THR A 92 -6.82 -1.61 19.03
N TYR A 93 -8.10 -1.35 18.75
CA TYR A 93 -8.49 -0.25 17.86
C TYR A 93 -8.22 1.12 18.46
N GLY A 94 -8.37 1.27 19.78
CA GLY A 94 -8.14 2.49 20.54
C GLY A 94 -6.66 2.80 20.84
N LYS A 95 -5.72 1.93 20.44
CA LYS A 95 -4.28 2.22 20.63
C LYS A 95 -3.90 3.55 19.98
N ALA A 96 -3.04 4.30 20.69
CA ALA A 96 -2.53 5.59 20.20
C ALA A 96 -1.84 5.42 18.83
N HIS A 97 -2.12 6.35 17.94
CA HIS A 97 -1.55 6.38 16.60
C HIS A 97 -1.47 7.82 16.10
N VAL A 98 -0.63 8.05 15.11
CA VAL A 98 -0.47 9.34 14.46
C VAL A 98 -0.96 9.28 13.02
N TYR A 99 -1.52 10.40 12.56
CA TYR A 99 -1.96 10.59 11.18
C TYR A 99 -0.98 11.53 10.48
N LEU A 100 -0.37 11.06 9.41
CA LEU A 100 0.65 11.80 8.67
C LEU A 100 0.31 11.79 7.18
N GLY A 101 -0.48 12.76 6.74
CA GLY A 101 -0.89 12.89 5.35
C GLY A 101 -1.62 11.67 4.77
N GLY A 102 -2.44 11.01 5.58
CA GLY A 102 -3.15 9.78 5.20
C GLY A 102 -2.44 8.49 5.61
N LEU A 103 -1.19 8.53 6.01
CA LEU A 103 -0.50 7.41 6.66
C LEU A 103 -0.89 7.36 8.14
N GLN A 104 -1.34 6.21 8.60
CA GLN A 104 -1.59 5.95 10.02
C GLN A 104 -0.45 5.10 10.57
N VAL A 105 0.25 5.62 11.57
CA VAL A 105 1.41 4.97 12.18
C VAL A 105 1.14 4.63 13.64
N ASP A 106 1.47 3.41 14.04
CA ASP A 106 1.65 3.03 15.44
C ASP A 106 3.06 3.49 15.87
N PRO A 107 3.17 4.58 16.65
CA PRO A 107 4.46 5.18 16.98
C PRO A 107 5.30 4.28 17.90
N LYS A 108 4.66 3.45 18.71
CA LYS A 108 5.34 2.53 19.62
C LYS A 108 6.07 1.42 18.88
N ALA A 109 5.43 0.91 17.83
CA ALA A 109 5.94 -0.24 17.08
C ALA A 109 6.58 0.12 15.73
N ASN A 110 6.66 1.40 15.36
CA ASN A 110 7.23 1.88 14.09
C ASN A 110 6.66 1.15 12.86
N ARG A 111 5.34 1.00 12.82
CA ARG A 111 4.65 0.28 11.75
C ARG A 111 3.34 0.95 11.35
N ALA A 112 2.81 0.58 10.19
CA ALA A 112 1.48 0.98 9.79
C ALA A 112 0.45 0.45 10.80
N ARG A 113 -0.51 1.31 11.19
CA ARG A 113 -1.56 0.97 12.17
C ARG A 113 -2.35 -0.27 11.78
N ILE A 114 -2.47 -0.55 10.48
CA ILE A 114 -3.16 -1.75 10.01
C ILE A 114 -2.59 -3.03 10.60
N PHE A 115 -1.29 -3.11 10.83
CA PHE A 115 -0.64 -4.25 11.47
C PHE A 115 -0.86 -4.33 12.98
N THR A 116 -1.23 -3.21 13.60
CA THR A 116 -1.65 -3.17 15.01
C THR A 116 -3.11 -3.58 15.17
N SER A 117 -3.97 -3.14 14.24
CA SER A 117 -5.42 -3.38 14.31
C SER A 117 -5.87 -4.65 13.60
N ARG A 118 -5.11 -5.17 12.66
CA ARG A 118 -5.42 -6.37 11.88
C ARG A 118 -4.18 -7.23 11.76
N GLY A 119 -4.36 -8.53 11.82
CA GLY A 119 -3.30 -9.52 11.65
C GLY A 119 -3.90 -10.90 11.82
N ALA A 120 -3.25 -11.90 11.26
CA ALA A 120 -3.62 -13.28 11.50
C ALA A 120 -3.24 -13.67 12.94
N THR A 121 -4.09 -14.43 13.60
CA THR A 121 -3.80 -15.02 14.89
C THR A 121 -2.91 -16.26 14.77
N GLY A 122 -2.82 -16.83 13.55
CA GLY A 122 -1.97 -17.96 13.22
C GLY A 122 -2.00 -18.30 11.75
N LEU A 123 -1.03 -19.08 11.34
CA LEU A 123 -0.87 -19.62 9.99
C LEU A 123 -1.04 -21.13 10.00
N GLN A 124 -1.77 -21.65 9.04
CA GLN A 124 -1.96 -23.08 8.83
C GLN A 124 -1.74 -23.40 7.35
N LEU A 125 -1.38 -24.62 7.05
CA LEU A 125 -1.29 -25.14 5.71
C LEU A 125 -2.43 -26.09 5.46
N VAL A 126 -3.05 -26.03 4.30
CA VAL A 126 -4.05 -26.97 3.84
C VAL A 126 -3.44 -27.75 2.70
N GLU A 127 -3.27 -29.05 2.85
CA GLU A 127 -2.77 -29.92 1.80
C GLU A 127 -3.80 -29.98 0.66
N ALA A 128 -3.36 -29.69 -0.57
CA ALA A 128 -4.25 -29.49 -1.71
C ALA A 128 -5.07 -30.74 -2.08
N ASN A 129 -4.48 -31.94 -1.93
CA ASN A 129 -5.12 -33.18 -2.34
C ASN A 129 -6.00 -33.81 -1.25
N THR A 130 -5.62 -33.66 0.02
CA THR A 130 -6.29 -34.35 1.14
C THR A 130 -7.16 -33.44 1.98
N GLY A 131 -6.94 -32.10 1.88
CA GLY A 131 -7.54 -31.12 2.77
C GLY A 131 -6.99 -31.14 4.20
N LYS A 132 -5.95 -31.95 4.48
CA LYS A 132 -5.32 -32.04 5.78
C LYS A 132 -4.74 -30.67 6.19
N VAL A 133 -5.03 -30.28 7.42
CA VAL A 133 -4.55 -29.00 7.97
C VAL A 133 -3.34 -29.22 8.86
N VAL A 134 -2.26 -28.49 8.60
CA VAL A 134 -1.05 -28.45 9.41
C VAL A 134 -0.91 -27.06 10.02
N THR A 135 -0.80 -26.98 11.35
CA THR A 135 -0.64 -25.70 12.04
C THR A 135 0.84 -25.36 12.15
N LEU A 136 1.18 -24.13 11.78
CA LEU A 136 2.52 -23.57 11.96
C LEU A 136 2.60 -22.89 13.34
N GLU A 137 3.74 -23.02 13.98
CA GLU A 137 4.01 -22.34 15.25
C GLU A 137 4.00 -20.83 15.03
N SER A 138 3.25 -20.12 15.87
CA SER A 138 3.19 -18.66 15.87
C SER A 138 3.78 -18.11 17.16
N PRO A 139 4.56 -17.02 17.14
CA PRO A 139 5.14 -16.45 18.34
C PRO A 139 4.06 -15.92 19.28
N LYS A 140 4.19 -16.25 20.56
CA LYS A 140 3.24 -15.80 21.59
C LYS A 140 3.23 -14.28 21.70
N GLY A 141 2.05 -13.69 21.79
CA GLY A 141 1.87 -12.24 21.95
C GLY A 141 2.08 -11.41 20.68
N ALA A 142 2.14 -12.05 19.52
CA ALA A 142 2.21 -11.38 18.23
C ALA A 142 1.05 -11.79 17.32
N THR A 143 0.64 -10.87 16.44
CA THR A 143 -0.13 -11.22 15.26
C THR A 143 0.79 -11.41 14.07
N VAL A 144 0.34 -12.13 13.05
CA VAL A 144 1.12 -12.51 11.88
C VAL A 144 0.58 -11.80 10.65
N SER A 145 1.46 -11.33 9.78
CA SER A 145 1.08 -10.66 8.54
C SER A 145 2.10 -10.86 7.43
N ALA A 146 1.70 -10.59 6.20
CA ALA A 146 2.55 -10.64 5.01
C ALA A 146 3.34 -11.96 4.84
N PRO A 147 2.70 -13.13 4.93
CA PRO A 147 3.40 -14.38 4.71
C PRO A 147 3.86 -14.53 3.25
N ALA A 148 5.08 -15.02 3.07
CA ALA A 148 5.71 -15.24 1.77
C ALA A 148 6.41 -16.59 1.71
N TRP A 149 6.09 -17.41 0.71
CA TRP A 149 6.76 -18.67 0.46
C TRP A 149 8.22 -18.48 0.03
N SER A 150 9.10 -19.31 0.53
CA SER A 150 10.43 -19.43 -0.08
C SER A 150 10.31 -20.05 -1.47
N PRO A 151 11.18 -19.69 -2.44
CA PRO A 151 11.14 -20.24 -3.79
C PRO A 151 11.20 -21.76 -3.87
N ASP A 152 11.91 -22.41 -2.92
CA ASP A 152 12.00 -23.88 -2.83
C ASP A 152 10.78 -24.54 -2.15
N GLY A 153 9.80 -23.74 -1.70
CA GLY A 153 8.57 -24.22 -1.06
C GLY A 153 8.75 -24.84 0.33
N LYS A 154 9.95 -24.75 0.93
CA LYS A 154 10.23 -25.40 2.22
C LYS A 154 9.99 -24.53 3.43
N LYS A 155 9.88 -23.21 3.23
CA LYS A 155 9.76 -22.23 4.32
C LYS A 155 8.74 -21.14 3.99
N ILE A 156 8.24 -20.50 5.02
CA ILE A 156 7.41 -19.29 4.93
C ILE A 156 8.04 -18.20 5.79
N ALA A 157 8.41 -17.07 5.18
CA ALA A 157 8.73 -15.86 5.92
C ALA A 157 7.46 -15.07 6.19
N TYR A 158 7.37 -14.43 7.35
CA TYR A 158 6.26 -13.57 7.71
C TYR A 158 6.68 -12.49 8.72
N ILE A 159 5.86 -11.46 8.85
CA ILE A 159 6.06 -10.41 9.84
C ILE A 159 5.27 -10.78 11.10
N ALA A 160 5.95 -10.93 12.23
CA ALA A 160 5.36 -11.06 13.55
C ALA A 160 5.28 -9.69 14.22
N ASN A 161 4.05 -9.24 14.53
CA ASN A 161 3.74 -7.94 15.10
C ASN A 161 3.49 -8.03 16.58
N PHE A 162 4.51 -7.75 17.39
CA PHE A 162 4.43 -7.62 18.85
C PHE A 162 3.87 -6.25 19.25
N ASP A 163 3.65 -6.04 20.54
CA ASP A 163 3.11 -4.78 21.04
C ASP A 163 4.00 -3.55 20.74
N ALA A 164 5.32 -3.70 20.78
CA ALA A 164 6.27 -2.60 20.63
C ALA A 164 7.20 -2.73 19.41
N ALA A 165 7.12 -3.80 18.64
CA ALA A 165 8.02 -4.03 17.51
C ALA A 165 7.42 -5.02 16.51
N SER A 166 7.95 -5.02 15.29
CA SER A 166 7.70 -6.07 14.29
C SER A 166 9.01 -6.72 13.88
N HIS A 167 9.01 -8.05 13.74
CA HIS A 167 10.18 -8.83 13.37
C HIS A 167 9.86 -9.83 12.26
N VAL A 168 10.86 -10.19 11.47
CA VAL A 168 10.71 -11.29 10.50
C VAL A 168 10.91 -12.61 11.22
N PHE A 169 9.95 -13.51 11.02
CA PHE A 169 10.02 -14.91 11.40
C PHE A 169 10.01 -15.79 10.17
N VAL A 170 10.58 -16.96 10.30
CA VAL A 170 10.58 -17.99 9.25
C VAL A 170 10.07 -19.29 9.84
N ALA A 171 8.99 -19.83 9.26
CA ALA A 171 8.44 -21.14 9.59
C ALA A 171 9.03 -22.18 8.63
N ASP A 172 9.45 -23.30 9.17
CA ASP A 172 9.85 -24.49 8.43
C ASP A 172 8.62 -25.40 8.24
N ILE A 173 8.36 -25.77 6.98
CA ILE A 173 7.14 -26.52 6.64
C ILE A 173 7.15 -27.95 7.14
N ALA A 174 8.32 -28.60 7.16
CA ALA A 174 8.44 -29.99 7.56
C ALA A 174 8.24 -30.16 9.08
N THR A 175 8.71 -29.20 9.86
CA THR A 175 8.65 -29.27 11.34
C THR A 175 7.49 -28.46 11.93
N GLY A 176 6.92 -27.54 11.17
CA GLY A 176 5.94 -26.55 11.64
C GLY A 176 6.49 -25.51 12.62
N LYS A 177 7.80 -25.52 12.92
CA LYS A 177 8.43 -24.60 13.86
C LYS A 177 8.78 -23.28 13.22
N SER A 178 8.67 -22.20 14.00
CA SER A 178 9.00 -20.83 13.59
C SER A 178 10.14 -20.25 14.40
N VAL A 179 11.04 -19.53 13.74
CA VAL A 179 12.17 -18.87 14.37
C VAL A 179 12.26 -17.41 13.95
N GLN A 180 12.63 -16.54 14.89
CA GLN A 180 12.94 -15.14 14.60
C GLN A 180 14.29 -15.05 13.87
N VAL A 181 14.33 -14.31 12.75
CA VAL A 181 15.55 -14.14 11.93
C VAL A 181 16.12 -12.72 11.98
N THR A 182 15.35 -11.73 12.43
CA THR A 182 15.82 -10.34 12.60
C THR A 182 16.07 -10.01 14.07
N LYS A 183 17.26 -9.47 14.38
CA LYS A 183 17.55 -8.86 15.69
C LYS A 183 16.99 -7.45 15.76
N THR A 184 17.29 -6.64 14.76
CA THR A 184 16.77 -5.28 14.58
C THR A 184 15.31 -5.34 14.14
N PRO A 185 14.41 -4.55 14.75
CA PRO A 185 13.03 -4.48 14.34
C PRO A 185 12.84 -3.93 12.92
N LEU A 186 11.72 -4.27 12.31
CA LEU A 186 11.30 -3.71 11.02
C LEU A 186 10.80 -2.26 11.17
N LEU A 187 11.02 -1.47 10.14
CA LEU A 187 10.25 -0.26 9.88
C LEU A 187 9.10 -0.62 8.92
N ALA A 188 8.01 -1.14 9.46
CA ALA A 188 6.89 -1.66 8.67
C ALA A 188 5.79 -0.60 8.45
N THR A 189 6.16 0.61 8.04
CA THR A 189 5.22 1.73 7.81
C THR A 189 4.69 1.77 6.38
N LEU A 190 5.55 1.95 5.39
CA LEU A 190 5.19 1.94 3.97
C LEU A 190 5.57 0.62 3.29
N VAL A 191 6.75 0.08 3.59
CA VAL A 191 7.14 -1.26 3.14
C VAL A 191 6.63 -2.27 4.17
N THR A 192 5.62 -3.03 3.79
CA THR A 192 4.85 -3.91 4.67
C THR A 192 4.95 -5.37 4.25
N THR A 193 5.91 -5.71 3.42
CA THR A 193 6.17 -7.05 2.89
C THR A 193 7.61 -7.48 3.16
N VAL A 194 7.84 -8.76 3.07
CA VAL A 194 9.17 -9.37 3.05
C VAL A 194 9.29 -10.23 1.80
N ASP A 195 10.47 -10.21 1.17
CA ASP A 195 10.75 -10.96 -0.04
C ASP A 195 11.88 -11.96 0.18
N TRP A 196 11.82 -13.08 -0.53
CA TRP A 196 12.90 -14.05 -0.55
C TRP A 196 13.86 -13.79 -1.71
N THR A 197 15.15 -14.08 -1.50
CA THR A 197 16.08 -14.29 -2.61
C THR A 197 15.80 -15.65 -3.27
N ALA A 198 16.10 -15.77 -4.57
CA ALA A 198 15.77 -16.97 -5.35
C ALA A 198 16.42 -18.26 -4.82
N ASP A 199 17.56 -18.14 -4.11
CA ASP A 199 18.26 -19.27 -3.49
C ASP A 199 17.60 -19.76 -2.20
N SER A 200 16.49 -19.15 -1.77
CA SER A 200 15.76 -19.48 -0.52
C SER A 200 16.61 -19.37 0.76
N LYS A 201 17.76 -18.65 0.70
CA LYS A 201 18.66 -18.52 1.85
C LYS A 201 18.49 -17.21 2.60
N ASN A 202 18.05 -16.16 1.91
CA ASN A 202 17.94 -14.84 2.49
C ASN A 202 16.55 -14.26 2.33
N VAL A 203 16.22 -13.35 3.25
CA VAL A 203 15.00 -12.53 3.21
C VAL A 203 15.39 -11.07 3.10
N VAL A 204 14.66 -10.32 2.29
CA VAL A 204 14.84 -8.88 2.10
C VAL A 204 13.76 -8.14 2.86
N ALA A 205 14.15 -7.15 3.65
CA ALA A 205 13.24 -6.35 4.46
C ALA A 205 13.78 -4.94 4.72
N VAL A 206 12.92 -4.03 5.16
CA VAL A 206 13.30 -2.70 5.61
C VAL A 206 13.32 -2.68 7.14
N LEU A 207 14.50 -2.44 7.70
CA LEU A 207 14.75 -2.40 9.14
C LEU A 207 14.75 -0.97 9.67
N LEU A 208 14.61 -0.83 10.98
CA LEU A 208 14.95 0.43 11.66
C LEU A 208 16.45 0.70 11.48
N PRO A 209 16.87 1.93 11.11
CA PRO A 209 18.27 2.27 11.05
C PRO A 209 18.95 2.16 12.42
N GLU A 210 20.16 1.61 12.48
CA GLU A 210 20.95 1.51 13.72
C GLU A 210 21.26 2.89 14.30
N LEU A 211 21.67 3.81 13.42
CA LEU A 211 21.87 5.22 13.77
C LEU A 211 20.65 6.00 13.29
N ARG A 212 19.65 6.07 14.15
CA ARG A 212 18.42 6.83 13.90
C ARG A 212 18.47 8.13 14.67
N ASP A 213 18.19 9.23 13.99
CA ASP A 213 18.00 10.52 14.64
C ASP A 213 16.96 10.43 15.76
N PRO A 214 17.07 11.24 16.83
CA PRO A 214 16.05 11.28 17.86
C PRO A 214 14.70 11.69 17.26
N MET A 215 13.62 11.13 17.80
CA MET A 215 12.27 11.46 17.33
C MET A 215 12.05 12.98 17.44
N PRO A 216 11.51 13.64 16.39
CA PRO A 216 11.16 15.04 16.43
C PRO A 216 10.28 15.37 17.64
N LYS A 217 10.57 16.46 18.31
CA LYS A 217 9.77 16.96 19.45
C LYS A 217 8.80 18.01 18.96
N LYS A 218 7.56 17.93 19.40
CA LYS A 218 6.58 18.97 19.12
C LYS A 218 6.99 20.24 19.85
N PRO A 219 7.02 21.41 19.19
CA PRO A 219 7.30 22.68 19.85
C PRO A 219 6.31 22.93 20.99
N GLU A 220 6.81 23.37 22.14
CA GLU A 220 5.97 23.72 23.30
C GLU A 220 5.12 24.96 23.00
N ILE A 221 5.68 25.88 22.23
CA ILE A 221 5.01 27.13 21.82
C ILE A 221 4.50 26.94 20.39
N ALA A 222 3.22 27.22 20.17
CA ALA A 222 2.64 27.23 18.84
C ALA A 222 3.39 28.23 17.94
N THR A 223 3.80 27.78 16.76
CA THR A 223 4.58 28.60 15.80
C THR A 223 3.77 29.73 15.14
N GLY A 224 2.59 30.06 15.66
CA GLY A 224 1.70 31.08 15.10
C GLY A 224 0.91 30.57 13.87
N PRO A 225 0.09 31.42 13.27
CA PRO A 225 -0.68 31.06 12.10
C PRO A 225 0.25 30.77 10.91
N LEU A 226 0.16 29.60 10.32
CA LEU A 226 0.86 29.25 9.08
C LEU A 226 0.13 29.91 7.91
N VAL A 227 0.61 31.03 7.46
CA VAL A 227 0.11 31.72 6.26
C VAL A 227 0.75 31.06 5.02
N ARG A 228 -0.07 30.54 4.13
CA ARG A 228 0.35 29.98 2.85
C ARG A 228 -0.20 30.85 1.74
N THR A 229 0.67 31.46 0.98
CA THR A 229 0.31 32.24 -0.19
C THR A 229 0.45 31.38 -1.43
N TRP A 230 -0.54 31.47 -2.31
CA TRP A 230 -0.56 30.81 -3.63
C TRP A 230 -0.37 31.92 -4.66
N THR A 231 0.77 31.93 -5.32
CA THR A 231 1.17 33.05 -6.21
C THR A 231 0.94 32.78 -7.70
N ASP A 232 0.58 31.57 -8.09
CA ASP A 232 0.60 31.14 -9.49
C ASP A 232 -0.70 31.45 -10.23
N GLY A 233 -1.65 32.19 -9.65
CA GLY A 233 -2.96 32.47 -10.26
C GLY A 233 -3.85 31.23 -10.41
N LEU A 234 -3.37 30.05 -10.03
CA LEU A 234 -4.13 28.82 -10.02
C LEU A 234 -5.07 28.78 -8.82
N LYS A 235 -6.26 28.21 -8.98
CA LYS A 235 -7.14 27.96 -7.84
C LYS A 235 -6.40 27.06 -6.83
N ALA A 236 -6.31 27.52 -5.59
CA ALA A 236 -5.81 26.68 -4.50
C ALA A 236 -6.70 25.43 -4.41
N PRO A 237 -6.13 24.22 -4.40
CA PRO A 237 -6.91 23.01 -4.23
C PRO A 237 -7.63 23.04 -2.87
N GLU A 238 -8.91 22.70 -2.86
CA GLU A 238 -9.66 22.54 -1.63
C GLU A 238 -9.05 21.39 -0.81
N ARG A 239 -8.98 21.60 0.51
CA ARG A 239 -8.52 20.57 1.45
C ARG A 239 -9.66 19.60 1.74
N ASN A 240 -9.85 18.63 0.86
CA ASN A 240 -10.94 17.65 0.95
C ASN A 240 -10.61 16.42 1.80
N TYR A 241 -9.41 16.36 2.39
CA TYR A 241 -8.95 15.19 3.12
C TYR A 241 -8.79 15.49 4.60
N ALA A 242 -9.29 14.61 5.44
CA ALA A 242 -8.91 14.55 6.83
C ALA A 242 -7.45 14.09 6.95
N SER A 243 -6.78 14.44 8.04
CA SER A 243 -5.43 13.93 8.39
C SER A 243 -4.29 14.38 7.46
N LEU A 244 -4.43 15.53 6.81
CA LEU A 244 -3.30 16.16 6.13
C LEU A 244 -2.26 16.65 7.13
N MET A 245 -1.01 16.80 6.67
CA MET A 245 0.05 17.43 7.49
C MET A 245 -0.37 18.83 7.89
N SER A 246 -0.15 19.19 9.15
CA SER A 246 -0.60 20.48 9.70
C SER A 246 0.53 21.50 9.81
N ASP A 247 1.71 21.06 10.20
CA ASP A 247 2.84 21.90 10.55
C ASP A 247 4.19 21.24 10.18
N PRO A 248 5.32 21.94 10.33
CA PRO A 248 6.65 21.38 10.06
C PRO A 248 7.00 20.18 10.95
N TYR A 249 6.42 20.07 12.14
CA TYR A 249 6.60 18.91 13.01
C TYR A 249 6.03 17.64 12.38
N ASP A 250 4.83 17.72 11.80
CA ASP A 250 4.21 16.59 11.09
C ASP A 250 5.07 16.13 9.90
N LEU A 251 5.70 17.07 9.16
CA LEU A 251 6.60 16.74 8.07
C LEU A 251 7.87 16.03 8.56
N ALA A 252 8.47 16.52 9.64
CA ALA A 252 9.64 15.89 10.25
C ALA A 252 9.30 14.52 10.81
N LEU A 253 8.13 14.38 11.44
CA LEU A 253 7.65 13.11 11.99
C LEU A 253 7.34 12.09 10.90
N PHE A 254 6.79 12.53 9.76
CA PHE A 254 6.58 11.68 8.60
C PHE A 254 7.91 11.13 8.07
N GLU A 255 8.90 12.00 7.83
CA GLU A 255 10.24 11.56 7.40
C GLU A 255 10.84 10.56 8.39
N TYR A 256 10.73 10.83 9.68
CA TYR A 256 11.22 9.96 10.74
C TYR A 256 10.63 8.55 10.67
N TYR A 257 9.31 8.42 10.43
CA TYR A 257 8.63 7.13 10.39
C TYR A 257 8.73 6.38 9.05
N ILE A 258 9.22 7.01 7.99
CA ILE A 258 9.38 6.33 6.70
C ILE A 258 10.83 6.13 6.27
N ARG A 259 11.82 6.71 6.99
CA ARG A 259 13.25 6.53 6.72
C ARG A 259 13.72 5.23 7.35
N GLY A 260 13.99 4.23 6.51
CA GLY A 260 14.40 2.87 6.90
C GLY A 260 15.70 2.44 6.27
N GLN A 261 16.22 1.30 6.69
CA GLN A 261 17.42 0.65 6.18
C GLN A 261 17.04 -0.62 5.42
N LEU A 262 17.30 -0.68 4.13
CA LEU A 262 17.16 -1.91 3.37
C LEU A 262 18.22 -2.91 3.82
N ALA A 263 17.83 -4.16 4.04
CA ALA A 263 18.74 -5.22 4.47
C ALA A 263 18.40 -6.57 3.83
N VAL A 264 19.43 -7.35 3.61
CA VAL A 264 19.36 -8.77 3.27
C VAL A 264 19.74 -9.57 4.52
N ILE A 265 18.82 -10.43 4.96
CA ILE A 265 18.92 -11.21 6.20
C ILE A 265 19.19 -12.67 5.85
N ASP A 266 20.33 -13.22 6.25
CA ASP A 266 20.63 -14.65 6.16
C ASP A 266 19.78 -15.41 7.18
N VAL A 267 18.90 -16.28 6.69
CA VAL A 267 17.94 -17.01 7.52
C VAL A 267 18.60 -18.00 8.47
N ALA A 268 19.69 -18.65 8.02
CA ALA A 268 20.38 -19.65 8.83
C ALA A 268 21.27 -19.00 9.90
N LYS A 269 22.03 -17.96 9.53
CA LYS A 269 22.95 -17.26 10.44
C LYS A 269 22.24 -16.19 11.28
N LYS A 270 21.04 -15.75 10.89
CA LYS A 270 20.30 -14.65 11.53
C LYS A 270 21.09 -13.34 11.56
N THR A 271 21.84 -13.10 10.51
CA THR A 271 22.65 -11.88 10.33
C THR A 271 22.06 -11.03 9.22
N ALA A 272 22.02 -9.72 9.42
CA ALA A 272 21.57 -8.75 8.44
C ALA A 272 22.78 -8.05 7.80
N ARG A 273 22.74 -7.88 6.49
CA ARG A 273 23.66 -7.05 5.71
C ARG A 273 22.88 -5.86 5.17
N ASN A 274 23.27 -4.66 5.56
CA ASN A 274 22.66 -3.43 5.09
C ASN A 274 22.97 -3.19 3.61
N ILE A 275 21.99 -2.68 2.88
CA ILE A 275 22.07 -2.31 1.46
C ILE A 275 21.94 -0.79 1.37
N GLY A 276 22.98 -0.11 0.90
CA GLY A 276 23.02 1.33 0.80
C GLY A 276 22.84 2.05 2.13
N VAL A 277 22.34 3.27 2.07
CA VAL A 277 22.08 4.14 3.23
C VAL A 277 20.58 4.20 3.55
N PRO A 278 20.20 4.60 4.78
CA PRO A 278 18.80 4.77 5.13
C PRO A 278 18.11 5.84 4.27
N VAL A 279 17.01 5.50 3.62
CA VAL A 279 16.18 6.40 2.80
C VAL A 279 14.70 6.19 3.08
N MET A 280 13.85 7.05 2.51
CA MET A 280 12.40 7.00 2.66
C MET A 280 11.80 5.98 1.69
N PHE A 281 11.87 4.70 2.05
CA PHE A 281 11.33 3.62 1.22
C PHE A 281 9.80 3.64 1.18
N SER A 282 9.23 3.47 -0.01
CA SER A 282 7.79 3.22 -0.21
C SER A 282 7.50 1.85 -0.80
N ALA A 283 8.44 1.26 -1.52
CA ALA A 283 8.37 -0.12 -2.00
C ALA A 283 9.77 -0.66 -2.27
N VAL A 284 9.91 -1.97 -2.12
CA VAL A 284 11.13 -2.73 -2.45
C VAL A 284 10.71 -4.03 -3.09
N ASP A 285 11.44 -4.46 -4.11
CA ASP A 285 11.27 -5.75 -4.78
C ASP A 285 12.65 -6.24 -5.23
N VAL A 286 12.94 -7.52 -5.05
CA VAL A 286 14.23 -8.12 -5.35
C VAL A 286 14.19 -8.86 -6.69
N SER A 287 15.26 -8.75 -7.49
CA SER A 287 15.40 -9.53 -8.72
C SER A 287 15.42 -11.04 -8.41
N PRO A 288 14.92 -11.89 -9.32
CA PRO A 288 14.94 -13.34 -9.11
C PRO A 288 16.35 -13.91 -8.86
N ASP A 289 17.41 -13.30 -9.39
CA ASP A 289 18.79 -13.71 -9.13
C ASP A 289 19.39 -13.11 -7.85
N GLY A 290 18.65 -12.25 -7.14
CA GLY A 290 19.04 -11.63 -5.88
C GLY A 290 20.13 -10.56 -5.97
N LYS A 291 20.53 -10.14 -7.19
CA LYS A 291 21.63 -9.19 -7.40
C LYS A 291 21.19 -7.74 -7.47
N TYR A 292 19.94 -7.49 -7.78
CA TYR A 292 19.39 -6.15 -7.95
C TYR A 292 18.10 -5.97 -7.13
N PHE A 293 17.85 -4.71 -6.78
CA PHE A 293 16.66 -4.30 -6.05
C PHE A 293 15.95 -3.21 -6.86
N ARG A 294 14.65 -3.38 -7.10
CA ARG A 294 13.80 -2.28 -7.51
C ARG A 294 13.33 -1.56 -6.26
N VAL A 295 13.66 -0.29 -6.16
CA VAL A 295 13.42 0.52 -4.97
C VAL A 295 12.60 1.73 -5.35
N SER A 296 11.49 1.94 -4.67
CA SER A 296 10.72 3.18 -4.75
C SER A 296 10.90 3.98 -3.47
N THR A 297 11.20 5.27 -3.62
CA THR A 297 11.45 6.18 -2.50
C THR A 297 10.57 7.41 -2.60
N VAL A 298 10.11 7.91 -1.44
CA VAL A 298 9.42 9.19 -1.34
C VAL A 298 10.45 10.31 -1.45
N GLN A 299 10.11 11.39 -2.17
CA GLN A 299 10.99 12.53 -2.41
C GLN A 299 10.40 13.81 -1.80
N LYS A 300 11.29 14.68 -1.32
CA LYS A 300 10.92 16.06 -0.95
C LYS A 300 10.74 16.93 -2.22
N PRO A 301 9.97 18.02 -2.15
CA PRO A 301 9.27 18.54 -0.98
C PRO A 301 7.99 17.77 -0.65
N PHE A 302 7.61 17.81 0.65
CA PHE A 302 6.31 17.33 1.11
C PHE A 302 5.25 18.43 0.99
N SER A 303 3.97 18.08 1.21
CA SER A 303 2.86 19.00 1.06
C SER A 303 1.91 18.96 2.26
N TYR A 304 1.29 20.10 2.51
CA TYR A 304 0.24 20.25 3.53
C TYR A 304 -1.18 20.16 2.94
N VAL A 305 -1.31 20.07 1.62
CA VAL A 305 -2.60 20.16 0.94
C VAL A 305 -2.99 18.89 0.18
N VAL A 306 -2.10 17.92 0.10
CA VAL A 306 -2.36 16.60 -0.48
C VAL A 306 -1.87 15.48 0.43
N GLN A 307 -2.38 14.28 0.23
CA GLN A 307 -1.93 13.09 0.96
C GLN A 307 -0.54 12.64 0.49
N TYR A 308 0.16 11.87 1.34
CA TYR A 308 1.53 11.39 1.05
C TYR A 308 1.62 10.58 -0.26
N THR A 309 0.53 9.97 -0.70
CA THR A 309 0.46 9.21 -1.97
C THR A 309 0.62 10.09 -3.21
N ALA A 310 0.46 11.40 -3.06
CA ALA A 310 0.69 12.39 -4.11
C ALA A 310 2.09 13.04 -4.02
N PHE A 311 2.88 12.70 -3.01
CA PHE A 311 4.24 13.26 -2.87
C PHE A 311 5.15 12.78 -4.00
N GLY A 312 6.24 13.50 -4.21
CA GLY A 312 7.25 13.11 -5.17
C GLY A 312 7.78 11.70 -4.89
N SER A 313 8.09 10.96 -5.92
CA SER A 313 8.65 9.62 -5.80
C SER A 313 9.71 9.36 -6.85
N ARG A 314 10.68 8.52 -6.50
CA ARG A 314 11.68 7.99 -7.43
C ARG A 314 11.63 6.47 -7.39
N ASP A 315 11.53 5.86 -8.55
CA ASP A 315 11.59 4.43 -8.76
C ASP A 315 12.91 4.11 -9.49
N ALA A 316 13.74 3.26 -8.94
CA ALA A 316 15.10 3.02 -9.40
C ALA A 316 15.52 1.56 -9.21
N VAL A 317 16.55 1.15 -9.94
CA VAL A 317 17.23 -0.12 -9.76
C VAL A 317 18.52 0.14 -8.97
N TRP A 318 18.70 -0.62 -7.90
CA TRP A 318 19.92 -0.63 -7.09
C TRP A 318 20.66 -1.95 -7.24
N ASP A 319 21.99 -1.89 -7.15
CA ASP A 319 22.83 -3.09 -7.05
C ASP A 319 22.87 -3.65 -5.62
N ALA A 320 23.65 -4.72 -5.43
CA ALA A 320 23.80 -5.40 -4.14
C ALA A 320 24.50 -4.54 -3.07
N GLU A 321 25.16 -3.47 -3.44
CA GLU A 321 25.79 -2.49 -2.56
C GLU A 321 24.89 -1.29 -2.27
N GLY A 322 23.72 -1.20 -2.92
CA GLY A 322 22.76 -0.11 -2.76
C GLY A 322 23.09 1.13 -3.59
N ARG A 323 23.93 0.99 -4.62
CA ARG A 323 24.17 2.07 -5.59
C ARG A 323 23.07 2.05 -6.65
N MET A 324 22.56 3.21 -7.00
CA MET A 324 21.58 3.34 -8.07
C MET A 324 22.25 3.05 -9.43
N VAL A 325 21.79 2.00 -10.10
CA VAL A 325 22.26 1.60 -11.44
C VAL A 325 21.45 2.27 -12.53
N ALA A 326 20.15 2.37 -12.34
CA ALA A 326 19.25 3.00 -13.29
C ALA A 326 18.08 3.69 -12.59
N GLU A 327 17.63 4.83 -13.14
CA GLU A 327 16.39 5.48 -12.77
C GLU A 327 15.27 4.96 -13.70
N ILE A 328 14.21 4.40 -13.10
CA ILE A 328 13.05 3.92 -13.85
C ILE A 328 12.08 5.07 -14.11
N THR A 329 11.72 5.79 -13.04
CA THR A 329 10.79 6.92 -13.09
C THR A 329 11.04 7.87 -11.93
N LYS A 330 10.98 9.15 -12.20
CA LYS A 330 10.92 10.21 -11.19
C LYS A 330 9.61 10.97 -11.37
N ARG A 331 8.82 11.05 -10.31
CA ARG A 331 7.54 11.74 -10.30
C ARG A 331 7.62 12.94 -9.37
N PRO A 332 7.25 14.14 -9.81
CA PRO A 332 7.17 15.31 -8.94
C PRO A 332 5.98 15.21 -7.99
N LEU A 333 5.94 16.09 -7.01
CA LEU A 333 4.77 16.32 -6.17
C LEU A 333 3.57 16.74 -7.06
N ARG A 334 2.42 16.12 -6.83
CA ARG A 334 1.18 16.40 -7.56
C ARG A 334 0.18 17.08 -6.64
N TYR A 335 -0.40 18.17 -7.12
CA TYR A 335 -1.49 18.84 -6.45
C TYR A 335 -2.86 18.35 -6.95
N ALA A 336 -3.88 18.41 -6.10
CA ALA A 336 -5.25 18.12 -6.52
C ALA A 336 -5.67 19.13 -7.61
N GLY A 337 -6.11 18.64 -8.77
CA GLY A 337 -6.44 19.49 -9.92
C GLY A 337 -5.32 19.66 -10.93
N ASP A 338 -4.13 19.13 -10.68
CA ASP A 338 -3.07 19.10 -11.68
C ASP A 338 -3.41 18.07 -12.77
N THR A 339 -4.01 18.58 -13.86
CA THR A 339 -4.38 17.80 -15.03
C THR A 339 -3.26 17.75 -16.07
N THR A 340 -2.18 18.52 -15.88
CA THR A 340 -1.07 18.63 -16.84
C THR A 340 -0.11 17.45 -16.78
N GLY A 341 -0.06 16.76 -15.65
CA GLY A 341 0.68 15.51 -15.50
C GLY A 341 -0.17 14.30 -15.84
N GLY A 342 -0.46 14.06 -17.09
CA GLY A 342 -1.31 13.01 -17.59
C GLY A 342 -1.38 11.74 -16.72
N ALA A 343 -2.58 11.40 -16.30
CA ALA A 343 -3.00 10.06 -15.94
C ALA A 343 -2.39 9.45 -14.65
N GLY A 344 -2.84 9.89 -13.53
CA GLY A 344 -2.51 9.30 -12.23
C GLY A 344 -3.67 9.19 -11.26
N GLY A 345 -4.92 9.16 -11.75
CA GLY A 345 -6.05 8.62 -10.97
C GLY A 345 -5.99 7.10 -10.95
N PRO A 346 -6.75 6.40 -10.08
CA PRO A 346 -6.92 4.95 -10.16
C PRO A 346 -7.40 4.59 -11.58
N GLY A 347 -6.53 4.02 -12.42
CA GLY A 347 -6.79 3.75 -13.84
C GLY A 347 -6.16 4.73 -14.83
N GLY A 348 -5.38 5.72 -14.38
CA GLY A 348 -4.70 6.67 -15.24
C GLY A 348 -3.63 6.02 -16.12
N ARG A 349 -3.70 6.31 -17.42
CA ARG A 349 -2.71 5.87 -18.43
C ARG A 349 -1.31 6.36 -18.05
N PRO A 350 -0.24 5.51 -18.15
CA PRO A 350 1.13 5.98 -18.02
C PRO A 350 1.40 7.10 -19.02
N ALA A 351 2.18 8.10 -18.62
CA ALA A 351 2.66 9.12 -19.54
C ALA A 351 3.29 8.45 -20.78
N ALA A 352 3.07 9.03 -21.96
CA ALA A 352 3.66 8.53 -23.20
C ALA A 352 5.18 8.41 -23.04
N GLY A 353 5.71 7.18 -23.16
CA GLY A 353 7.11 6.85 -22.90
C GLY A 353 7.37 6.11 -21.56
N GLY A 354 6.33 5.91 -20.70
CA GLY A 354 6.49 5.11 -19.50
C GLY A 354 6.61 3.61 -19.78
N LYS A 355 7.35 2.91 -18.90
CA LYS A 355 7.51 1.44 -18.94
C LYS A 355 6.25 0.78 -18.38
N LYS A 356 5.25 0.51 -19.24
CA LYS A 356 3.94 -0.03 -18.83
C LYS A 356 4.09 -1.48 -18.39
N GLY A 357 3.56 -1.81 -17.20
CA GLY A 357 3.59 -3.18 -16.68
C GLY A 357 5.00 -3.69 -16.37
N LEU A 358 5.93 -2.79 -15.97
CA LEU A 358 7.30 -3.16 -15.63
C LEU A 358 7.33 -4.17 -14.49
N ALA A 359 7.89 -5.33 -14.76
CA ALA A 359 8.08 -6.42 -13.79
C ALA A 359 9.39 -7.16 -14.07
N TRP A 360 9.93 -7.83 -13.04
CA TRP A 360 11.06 -8.72 -13.23
C TRP A 360 10.69 -9.87 -14.16
N MET A 361 11.65 -10.28 -15.00
CA MET A 361 11.54 -11.58 -15.66
C MET A 361 11.42 -12.67 -14.60
N PRO A 362 10.69 -13.76 -14.85
CA PRO A 362 10.60 -14.85 -13.86
C PRO A 362 11.95 -15.43 -13.46
N GLN A 363 12.92 -15.35 -14.36
CA GLN A 363 14.29 -15.83 -14.15
C GLN A 363 15.32 -14.77 -14.53
N GLY A 364 16.46 -14.75 -13.81
CA GLY A 364 17.56 -13.83 -14.05
C GLY A 364 17.33 -12.43 -13.47
N ALA A 365 18.07 -11.46 -13.95
CA ALA A 365 18.11 -10.09 -13.44
C ALA A 365 17.38 -9.06 -14.29
N GLY A 366 16.79 -9.46 -15.41
CA GLY A 366 16.17 -8.53 -16.34
C GLY A 366 14.73 -8.17 -15.97
N PHE A 367 14.31 -6.99 -16.39
CA PHE A 367 12.90 -6.60 -16.41
C PHE A 367 12.25 -6.93 -17.75
N TYR A 368 10.93 -6.99 -17.75
CA TYR A 368 10.14 -6.83 -18.97
C TYR A 368 9.09 -5.73 -18.78
N TYR A 369 8.69 -5.12 -19.88
CA TYR A 369 7.62 -4.12 -19.90
C TYR A 369 7.04 -3.97 -21.30
N ILE A 370 5.89 -3.31 -21.38
CA ILE A 370 5.24 -2.98 -22.65
C ILE A 370 5.69 -1.57 -23.05
N ALA A 371 6.38 -1.47 -24.18
CA ALA A 371 6.84 -0.24 -24.79
C ALA A 371 5.95 0.15 -25.96
N GLN A 372 5.65 1.45 -26.09
CA GLN A 372 5.03 2.00 -27.29
C GLN A 372 6.11 2.37 -28.31
N ASP A 373 5.81 2.20 -29.58
CA ASP A 373 6.72 2.62 -30.64
C ASP A 373 6.77 4.16 -30.70
N SER A 374 7.92 4.72 -30.41
CA SER A 374 8.13 6.17 -30.42
C SER A 374 8.15 6.79 -31.83
N ALA A 375 8.31 5.97 -32.86
CA ALA A 375 8.36 6.40 -34.25
C ALA A 375 7.04 6.98 -34.79
N ALA A 376 5.94 6.92 -34.05
CA ALA A 376 4.64 7.47 -34.42
C ALA A 376 4.35 8.87 -33.82
N ARG A 377 5.34 9.59 -33.31
CA ARG A 377 5.19 11.04 -33.08
C ARG A 377 5.26 11.77 -34.43
N GLY A 378 4.19 11.66 -35.23
CA GLY A 378 3.94 12.63 -36.28
C GLY A 378 3.86 14.01 -35.63
N ASP A 379 4.56 14.94 -36.25
CA ASP A 379 4.64 16.35 -35.94
C ASP A 379 3.27 16.93 -35.54
N THR A 380 3.08 17.23 -34.23
CA THR A 380 1.88 17.88 -33.73
C THR A 380 1.99 19.41 -33.75
N SER A 381 2.96 19.97 -34.49
CA SER A 381 3.18 21.41 -34.61
C SER A 381 2.18 22.15 -35.51
N ALA A 382 1.23 21.45 -36.15
CA ALA A 382 0.24 22.05 -37.02
C ALA A 382 -1.20 21.67 -36.66
N ARG A 383 -1.69 22.14 -35.50
CA ARG A 383 -3.13 22.18 -35.26
C ARG A 383 -3.54 23.56 -34.80
N PRO A 384 -4.32 24.30 -35.64
CA PRO A 384 -4.85 25.60 -35.26
C PRO A 384 -5.78 25.48 -34.06
N ALA A 385 -5.67 26.39 -33.10
CA ALA A 385 -6.56 26.52 -31.97
C ALA A 385 -7.99 26.82 -32.44
N GLY A 386 -8.86 25.82 -32.45
CA GLY A 386 -10.30 25.97 -32.61
C GLY A 386 -10.99 25.93 -31.26
N PRO A 387 -12.16 26.60 -31.10
CA PRO A 387 -12.85 26.71 -29.81
C PRO A 387 -13.36 25.37 -29.29
N PRO A 388 -13.52 25.21 -27.98
CA PRO A 388 -13.92 23.93 -27.36
C PRO A 388 -15.39 23.67 -27.65
N ALA A 389 -15.67 22.73 -28.54
CA ALA A 389 -17.00 22.13 -28.67
C ALA A 389 -17.22 21.12 -27.55
N GLY A 390 -18.19 21.41 -26.68
CA GLY A 390 -18.68 20.47 -25.68
C GLY A 390 -19.26 19.21 -26.35
N GLY A 391 -18.63 18.07 -26.13
CA GLY A 391 -19.10 16.80 -26.63
C GLY A 391 -18.33 15.67 -25.94
N ARG A 392 -19.01 14.87 -25.15
CA ARG A 392 -18.55 13.57 -24.66
C ARG A 392 -18.23 12.67 -25.86
N ALA A 393 -17.01 12.74 -26.37
CA ALA A 393 -16.48 11.73 -27.27
C ALA A 393 -15.52 10.86 -26.47
N GLY A 394 -15.98 9.67 -26.08
CA GLY A 394 -15.14 8.58 -25.60
C GLY A 394 -14.06 8.31 -26.65
N GLY A 395 -12.84 8.83 -26.41
CA GLY A 395 -11.75 8.80 -27.37
C GLY A 395 -11.24 7.39 -27.61
N ALA A 396 -11.68 6.79 -28.69
CA ALA A 396 -11.13 5.55 -29.29
C ALA A 396 -9.77 5.76 -30.00
N THR A 397 -8.96 6.74 -29.62
CA THR A 397 -7.73 7.10 -30.34
C THR A 397 -6.45 6.40 -29.86
N GLY A 398 -6.55 5.42 -28.97
CA GLY A 398 -5.39 4.67 -28.47
C GLY A 398 -5.29 3.20 -28.88
N ALA A 399 -6.31 2.65 -29.53
CA ALA A 399 -6.42 1.20 -29.77
C ALA A 399 -5.54 0.65 -30.91
N ASN A 400 -5.01 1.47 -31.78
CA ASN A 400 -4.32 1.03 -33.00
C ASN A 400 -2.82 1.37 -33.06
N ARG A 401 -2.19 1.70 -31.94
CA ARG A 401 -0.72 1.88 -31.97
C ARG A 401 -0.03 0.56 -31.68
N PRO A 402 0.97 0.18 -32.51
CA PRO A 402 1.77 -0.99 -32.21
C PRO A 402 2.47 -0.87 -30.86
N GLU A 403 2.39 -1.92 -30.05
CA GLU A 403 3.10 -2.03 -28.78
C GLU A 403 4.02 -3.26 -28.82
N LYS A 404 5.12 -3.16 -28.08
CA LYS A 404 6.15 -4.21 -28.00
C LYS A 404 6.30 -4.67 -26.57
N VAL A 405 6.47 -5.95 -26.33
CA VAL A 405 6.99 -6.49 -25.08
C VAL A 405 8.50 -6.54 -25.22
N VAL A 406 9.20 -5.85 -24.34
CA VAL A 406 10.64 -5.74 -24.35
C VAL A 406 11.23 -6.25 -23.04
N GLN A 407 12.43 -6.78 -23.12
CA GLN A 407 13.27 -7.14 -21.98
C GLN A 407 14.34 -6.06 -21.78
N TRP A 408 14.55 -5.65 -20.55
CA TRP A 408 15.55 -4.67 -20.16
C TRP A 408 16.56 -5.34 -19.23
N LEU A 409 17.75 -5.50 -19.73
CA LEU A 409 18.81 -6.29 -19.11
C LEU A 409 19.82 -5.42 -18.36
N PRO A 410 20.53 -5.96 -17.35
CA PRO A 410 21.67 -5.26 -16.77
C PRO A 410 22.75 -4.92 -17.83
N PRO A 411 23.40 -3.76 -17.75
CA PRO A 411 23.36 -2.75 -16.68
C PRO A 411 22.21 -1.74 -16.76
N PHE A 412 21.13 -2.05 -17.46
CA PHE A 412 19.89 -1.26 -17.56
C PHE A 412 20.05 0.07 -18.28
N GLY A 413 20.91 0.15 -19.28
CA GLY A 413 21.02 1.27 -20.20
C GLY A 413 20.01 1.19 -21.33
N ASP A 414 19.92 2.25 -22.13
CA ASP A 414 19.01 2.30 -23.28
C ASP A 414 19.34 1.28 -24.37
N LYS A 415 20.60 0.86 -24.45
CA LYS A 415 21.08 -0.16 -25.40
C LYS A 415 20.80 -1.60 -24.94
N ASP A 416 20.47 -1.79 -23.67
CA ASP A 416 20.27 -3.10 -23.06
C ASP A 416 18.81 -3.57 -23.16
N ILE A 417 18.08 -3.05 -24.15
CA ILE A 417 16.67 -3.36 -24.41
C ILE A 417 16.58 -4.32 -25.60
N LYS A 418 15.97 -5.50 -25.35
CA LYS A 418 15.70 -6.52 -26.37
C LYS A 418 14.19 -6.62 -26.62
N VAL A 419 13.76 -6.57 -27.88
CA VAL A 419 12.37 -6.83 -28.25
C VAL A 419 12.12 -8.31 -28.22
N LEU A 420 11.13 -8.74 -27.42
CA LEU A 420 10.72 -10.14 -27.29
C LEU A 420 9.51 -10.45 -28.17
N TYR A 421 8.58 -9.50 -28.26
CA TYR A 421 7.35 -9.67 -29.03
C TYR A 421 6.84 -8.29 -29.49
N GLN A 422 6.25 -8.26 -30.70
CA GLN A 422 5.62 -7.04 -31.26
C GLN A 422 4.18 -7.34 -31.65
N HIS A 423 3.27 -6.45 -31.23
CA HIS A 423 1.85 -6.50 -31.57
C HIS A 423 1.45 -5.31 -32.42
N THR A 424 0.58 -5.53 -33.40
CA THR A 424 0.09 -4.48 -34.31
C THR A 424 -0.91 -3.51 -33.66
N GLY A 425 -1.45 -3.88 -32.50
CA GLY A 425 -2.38 -3.08 -31.67
C GLY A 425 -1.88 -2.88 -30.25
N GLY A 426 -2.74 -2.33 -29.40
CA GLY A 426 -2.44 -2.15 -27.99
C GLY A 426 -2.43 -3.46 -27.22
N ILE A 427 -1.47 -3.61 -26.32
CA ILE A 427 -1.36 -4.71 -25.35
C ILE A 427 -1.93 -4.22 -24.01
N ALA A 428 -2.99 -4.85 -23.53
CA ALA A 428 -3.58 -4.49 -22.22
C ALA A 428 -2.65 -4.89 -21.08
N ASN A 429 -2.16 -6.13 -21.12
CA ASN A 429 -1.22 -6.70 -20.17
C ASN A 429 -0.40 -7.83 -20.79
N ALA A 430 0.73 -8.16 -20.19
CA ALA A 430 1.60 -9.26 -20.61
C ALA A 430 2.22 -9.93 -19.38
N VAL A 431 2.30 -11.27 -19.38
CA VAL A 431 2.85 -12.06 -18.28
C VAL A 431 3.63 -13.25 -18.87
N PHE A 432 4.74 -13.61 -18.24
CA PHE A 432 5.53 -14.78 -18.62
C PHE A 432 5.15 -16.02 -17.81
N SER A 433 5.32 -17.19 -18.41
CA SER A 433 5.43 -18.46 -17.68
C SER A 433 6.67 -18.46 -16.77
N ASP A 434 6.68 -19.33 -15.75
CA ASP A 434 7.79 -19.39 -14.78
C ASP A 434 9.13 -19.74 -15.38
N ASP A 435 9.11 -20.57 -16.42
CA ASP A 435 10.29 -20.93 -17.20
C ASP A 435 10.74 -19.82 -18.16
N ALA A 436 10.00 -18.68 -18.19
CA ALA A 436 10.22 -17.57 -19.10
C ALA A 436 10.19 -17.92 -20.60
N GLN A 437 9.65 -19.09 -20.98
CA GLN A 437 9.64 -19.52 -22.39
C GLN A 437 8.37 -19.12 -23.12
N THR A 438 7.27 -18.91 -22.40
CA THR A 438 5.97 -18.55 -22.97
C THR A 438 5.51 -17.19 -22.46
N LEU A 439 5.13 -16.32 -23.37
CA LEU A 439 4.54 -15.01 -23.10
C LEU A 439 3.04 -15.06 -23.31
N PHE A 440 2.26 -14.76 -22.28
CA PHE A 440 0.82 -14.56 -22.38
C PHE A 440 0.52 -13.08 -22.57
N VAL A 441 -0.23 -12.77 -23.61
CA VAL A 441 -0.56 -11.40 -23.99
C VAL A 441 -2.06 -11.20 -23.94
N ALA A 442 -2.50 -10.21 -23.19
CA ALA A 442 -3.89 -9.77 -23.12
C ALA A 442 -4.10 -8.52 -23.98
N THR A 443 -5.08 -8.56 -24.86
CA THR A 443 -5.44 -7.43 -25.75
C THR A 443 -6.94 -7.14 -25.65
N SER A 444 -7.31 -5.90 -25.94
CA SER A 444 -8.70 -5.51 -26.10
C SER A 444 -8.82 -4.63 -27.34
N ASN A 445 -9.49 -5.13 -28.36
CA ASN A 445 -9.69 -4.44 -29.60
C ASN A 445 -11.18 -4.40 -29.98
N ALA A 446 -11.71 -3.23 -30.27
CA ALA A 446 -13.11 -3.01 -30.66
C ALA A 446 -14.14 -3.74 -29.80
N GLY A 447 -13.93 -3.74 -28.49
CA GLY A 447 -14.82 -4.42 -27.52
C GLY A 447 -14.66 -5.94 -27.48
N THR A 448 -13.65 -6.51 -28.13
CA THR A 448 -13.30 -7.92 -28.04
C THR A 448 -12.03 -8.08 -27.22
N GLY A 449 -12.10 -8.78 -26.10
CA GLY A 449 -10.95 -9.17 -25.30
C GLY A 449 -10.38 -10.49 -25.82
N GLU A 450 -9.07 -10.57 -25.90
CA GLU A 450 -8.35 -11.78 -26.31
C GLU A 450 -7.13 -11.98 -25.42
N ILE A 451 -6.87 -13.24 -25.07
CA ILE A 451 -5.58 -13.68 -24.53
C ILE A 451 -5.03 -14.75 -25.46
N PHE A 452 -3.79 -14.61 -25.79
CA PHE A 452 -3.05 -15.59 -26.56
C PHE A 452 -1.67 -15.83 -25.95
N ALA A 453 -1.14 -17.01 -26.18
CA ALA A 453 0.20 -17.42 -25.80
C ALA A 453 1.13 -17.33 -27.01
N VAL A 454 2.37 -16.95 -26.75
CA VAL A 454 3.45 -16.85 -27.72
C VAL A 454 4.68 -17.53 -27.14
N LYS A 455 5.19 -18.57 -27.81
CA LYS A 455 6.48 -19.16 -27.45
C LYS A 455 7.60 -18.22 -27.93
N LEU A 456 8.55 -17.90 -27.06
CA LEU A 456 9.65 -16.99 -27.41
C LEU A 456 10.58 -17.57 -28.50
N SER A 457 10.62 -18.89 -28.67
CA SER A 457 11.31 -19.55 -29.77
C SER A 457 10.65 -19.34 -31.13
N GLU A 458 9.32 -19.09 -31.13
CA GLU A 458 8.51 -18.90 -32.34
C GLU A 458 7.57 -17.69 -32.19
N PRO A 459 8.11 -16.46 -32.08
CA PRO A 459 7.33 -15.27 -31.69
C PRO A 459 6.28 -14.85 -32.73
N THR A 460 6.31 -15.40 -33.91
CA THR A 460 5.31 -15.18 -34.96
C THR A 460 4.07 -16.05 -34.83
N LYS A 461 4.18 -17.19 -34.14
CA LYS A 461 3.05 -18.11 -33.91
C LYS A 461 2.29 -17.73 -32.63
N ARG A 462 1.00 -17.47 -32.78
CA ARG A 462 0.08 -17.18 -31.69
C ARG A 462 -0.84 -18.37 -31.46
N MET A 463 -1.02 -18.73 -30.22
CA MET A 463 -1.99 -19.73 -29.81
C MET A 463 -3.09 -19.00 -29.02
N SER A 464 -4.30 -18.94 -29.56
CA SER A 464 -5.44 -18.31 -28.89
C SER A 464 -5.82 -19.13 -27.66
N VAL A 465 -5.83 -18.48 -26.50
CA VAL A 465 -6.21 -19.08 -25.22
C VAL A 465 -7.68 -18.81 -24.94
N ALA A 466 -8.09 -17.55 -25.06
CA ALA A 466 -9.48 -17.16 -24.86
C ALA A 466 -9.77 -15.88 -25.66
N ARG A 467 -10.96 -15.83 -26.29
CA ARG A 467 -11.41 -14.66 -27.06
C ARG A 467 -12.91 -14.49 -26.90
N GLN A 468 -13.34 -13.27 -26.52
CA GLN A 468 -14.76 -12.99 -26.36
C GLN A 468 -15.10 -11.50 -26.52
N ARG A 469 -16.26 -11.23 -27.09
CA ARG A 469 -16.83 -9.88 -27.18
C ARG A 469 -17.35 -9.42 -25.83
N GLY A 470 -17.13 -8.15 -25.51
CA GLY A 470 -17.54 -7.55 -24.23
C GLY A 470 -16.66 -7.96 -23.04
N TRP A 471 -15.55 -8.63 -23.28
CA TRP A 471 -14.62 -9.07 -22.27
C TRP A 471 -13.42 -8.13 -22.12
N THR A 472 -13.08 -7.80 -20.89
CA THR A 472 -11.83 -7.12 -20.56
C THR A 472 -10.89 -8.15 -19.95
N PRO A 473 -9.89 -8.64 -20.70
CA PRO A 473 -8.99 -9.64 -20.19
C PRO A 473 -8.09 -9.05 -19.10
N ALA A 474 -7.94 -9.80 -18.01
CA ALA A 474 -7.03 -9.49 -16.93
C ALA A 474 -6.31 -10.74 -16.48
N PHE A 475 -5.04 -10.59 -16.11
CA PHE A 475 -4.31 -11.62 -15.39
C PHE A 475 -4.48 -11.38 -13.88
N VAL A 476 -4.84 -12.43 -13.15
CA VAL A 476 -4.84 -12.36 -11.70
C VAL A 476 -3.39 -12.42 -11.24
N GLY A 477 -2.87 -11.27 -10.82
CA GLY A 477 -1.45 -11.10 -10.53
C GLY A 477 -0.98 -11.84 -9.30
N GLY A 478 0.14 -12.51 -9.40
CA GLY A 478 0.96 -12.90 -8.26
C GLY A 478 1.56 -11.68 -7.56
N GLY A 479 1.70 -11.76 -6.25
CA GLY A 479 1.91 -10.66 -5.31
C GLY A 479 3.09 -9.71 -5.48
N ARG A 480 4.03 -9.92 -6.40
CA ARG A 480 5.19 -9.02 -6.55
C ARG A 480 4.89 -7.72 -7.31
N ALA A 481 3.99 -7.74 -8.29
CA ALA A 481 3.64 -6.55 -9.07
C ALA A 481 2.78 -5.52 -8.31
N ALA A 482 2.12 -5.92 -7.23
CA ALA A 482 1.19 -5.07 -6.49
C ALA A 482 1.89 -3.92 -5.73
N ALA A 483 3.14 -4.11 -5.28
CA ALA A 483 3.89 -3.11 -4.52
C ALA A 483 4.24 -1.87 -5.36
N PHE A 484 4.39 -2.00 -6.68
CA PHE A 484 4.82 -0.94 -7.59
C PHE A 484 3.70 -0.36 -8.47
N GLY A 485 2.44 -0.55 -8.09
CA GLY A 485 1.32 0.09 -8.78
C GLY A 485 0.97 -0.51 -10.14
N GLY A 486 1.36 -1.73 -10.41
CA GLY A 486 0.86 -2.50 -11.54
C GLY A 486 -0.57 -2.93 -11.28
N GLY A 487 -1.54 -2.09 -11.69
CA GLY A 487 -2.92 -2.44 -12.01
C GLY A 487 -3.82 -3.17 -10.99
N GLY A 488 -3.43 -3.27 -9.74
CA GLY A 488 -4.29 -3.79 -8.67
C GLY A 488 -4.92 -2.63 -7.92
N GLY A 489 -6.15 -2.26 -8.26
CA GLY A 489 -6.89 -1.21 -7.59
C GLY A 489 -7.00 -1.46 -6.08
N ARG A 490 -6.37 -0.61 -5.26
CA ARG A 490 -6.77 -0.44 -3.87
C ARG A 490 -8.16 0.18 -3.87
N GLY A 491 -9.13 -0.52 -3.33
CA GLY A 491 -10.46 0.02 -3.07
C GLY A 491 -11.50 -0.38 -4.10
N GLY A 492 -11.60 -1.66 -4.36
CA GLY A 492 -12.88 -2.27 -4.66
C GLY A 492 -13.25 -3.10 -3.45
N ALA A 493 -14.51 -3.10 -3.05
CA ALA A 493 -15.06 -4.12 -2.20
C ALA A 493 -14.46 -5.46 -2.62
N ALA A 494 -14.17 -6.33 -1.64
CA ALA A 494 -13.67 -7.66 -1.91
C ALA A 494 -14.52 -8.26 -3.02
N ASP A 495 -14.02 -8.13 -4.24
CA ASP A 495 -14.59 -8.86 -5.34
C ASP A 495 -14.32 -10.30 -5.01
N ASP A 496 -15.37 -11.09 -4.97
CA ASP A 496 -15.36 -12.53 -4.86
C ASP A 496 -14.65 -13.18 -6.05
N THR A 497 -13.51 -12.65 -6.41
CA THR A 497 -12.61 -13.24 -7.37
C THR A 497 -11.83 -14.28 -6.61
N LEU A 498 -12.20 -15.53 -6.75
CA LEU A 498 -11.34 -16.64 -6.35
C LEU A 498 -9.96 -16.38 -6.90
N ALA A 499 -9.01 -16.05 -6.01
CA ALA A 499 -7.62 -15.85 -6.36
C ALA A 499 -7.03 -17.22 -6.68
N PHE A 500 -6.95 -17.55 -7.95
CA PHE A 500 -6.23 -18.71 -8.42
C PHE A 500 -4.93 -18.29 -9.08
N TYR A 501 -4.00 -19.14 -9.00
CA TYR A 501 -2.59 -18.91 -9.00
C TYR A 501 -1.92 -18.90 -10.32
N GLN A 502 -0.97 -18.00 -10.38
CA GLN A 502 0.15 -18.14 -11.28
C GLN A 502 1.07 -19.23 -10.77
N ASN A 503 1.25 -20.19 -11.53
CA ASN A 503 2.42 -20.97 -11.87
C ASN A 503 2.14 -22.46 -11.88
N PRO A 504 2.35 -23.05 -13.00
CA PRO A 504 2.53 -22.64 -14.38
C PRO A 504 1.23 -22.54 -15.16
N GLY A 505 0.20 -22.11 -14.53
CA GLY A 505 -1.04 -21.77 -15.21
C GLY A 505 -1.43 -20.34 -14.87
N SER A 506 -1.73 -19.53 -15.86
CA SER A 506 -2.33 -18.21 -15.65
C SER A 506 -3.84 -18.39 -15.60
N MET A 507 -4.46 -17.78 -14.61
CA MET A 507 -5.89 -17.72 -14.53
C MET A 507 -6.42 -16.46 -15.20
N LEU A 508 -7.43 -16.64 -15.99
CA LEU A 508 -8.09 -15.62 -16.75
C LEU A 508 -9.51 -15.42 -16.23
N THR A 509 -9.81 -14.23 -15.74
CA THR A 509 -11.15 -13.89 -15.30
C THR A 509 -11.82 -12.95 -16.28
N ARG A 510 -13.07 -13.21 -16.58
CA ARG A 510 -13.97 -12.30 -17.30
C ARG A 510 -14.93 -11.70 -16.30
N ARG A 511 -15.04 -10.37 -16.28
CA ARG A 511 -16.16 -9.66 -15.65
C ARG A 511 -17.28 -9.46 -16.67
N GLY A 512 -18.44 -10.01 -16.41
CA GLY A 512 -19.70 -9.70 -17.08
C GLY A 512 -20.69 -9.14 -16.07
N THR A 513 -21.81 -8.60 -16.54
CA THR A 513 -22.90 -8.09 -15.69
C THR A 513 -23.56 -9.16 -14.83
N ASN A 514 -23.37 -10.44 -15.11
CA ASN A 514 -24.02 -11.57 -14.43
C ASN A 514 -23.04 -12.70 -14.08
N GLY A 515 -21.80 -12.38 -13.78
CA GLY A 515 -20.78 -13.37 -13.41
C GLY A 515 -19.50 -13.32 -14.28
N GLY A 516 -18.48 -14.00 -13.85
CA GLY A 516 -17.17 -14.05 -14.51
C GLY A 516 -16.87 -15.41 -15.12
N GLU A 517 -16.24 -15.44 -16.28
CA GLU A 517 -15.69 -16.65 -16.86
C GLU A 517 -14.24 -16.82 -16.40
N VAL A 518 -13.91 -18.03 -15.97
CA VAL A 518 -12.59 -18.37 -15.43
C VAL A 518 -11.98 -19.46 -16.27
N ALA A 519 -10.75 -19.28 -16.71
CA ALA A 519 -9.99 -20.31 -17.41
C ALA A 519 -8.61 -20.48 -16.75
N VAL A 520 -8.24 -21.71 -16.46
CA VAL A 520 -6.90 -22.09 -16.00
C VAL A 520 -6.13 -22.59 -17.20
N VAL A 521 -4.97 -22.00 -17.44
CA VAL A 521 -4.16 -22.27 -18.62
C VAL A 521 -2.80 -22.82 -18.19
N SER A 522 -2.31 -23.84 -18.86
CA SER A 522 -0.96 -24.39 -18.63
C SER A 522 0.14 -23.40 -19.03
N GLY A 523 1.35 -23.64 -18.55
CA GLY A 523 2.54 -22.93 -19.03
C GLY A 523 2.79 -23.11 -20.53
N ALA A 524 2.23 -24.16 -21.14
CA ALA A 524 2.24 -24.40 -22.59
C ALA A 524 1.09 -23.67 -23.31
N GLY A 525 0.18 -23.02 -22.58
CA GLY A 525 -0.97 -22.31 -23.14
C GLY A 525 -2.21 -23.19 -23.33
N GLU A 526 -2.22 -24.40 -22.80
CA GLU A 526 -3.40 -25.28 -22.88
C GLU A 526 -4.41 -24.89 -21.78
N VAL A 527 -5.69 -24.91 -22.13
CA VAL A 527 -6.78 -24.63 -21.20
C VAL A 527 -7.14 -25.91 -20.45
N PHE A 528 -6.85 -25.97 -19.15
CA PHE A 528 -7.22 -27.10 -18.29
C PHE A 528 -8.64 -27.00 -17.76
N PHE A 529 -9.09 -25.79 -17.48
CA PHE A 529 -10.39 -25.57 -16.87
C PHE A 529 -11.00 -24.28 -17.40
N LYS A 530 -12.25 -24.34 -17.74
CA LYS A 530 -13.07 -23.21 -18.09
C LYS A 530 -14.39 -23.29 -17.32
N GLY A 531 -14.73 -22.28 -16.57
CA GLY A 531 -15.96 -22.23 -15.76
C GLY A 531 -16.52 -20.83 -15.66
N THR A 532 -17.71 -20.72 -15.11
CA THR A 532 -18.38 -19.46 -14.86
C THR A 532 -18.46 -19.23 -13.36
N GLN A 533 -17.97 -18.08 -12.92
CA GLN A 533 -18.14 -17.63 -11.55
C GLN A 533 -19.32 -16.67 -11.50
N TYR A 534 -20.24 -16.92 -10.59
CA TYR A 534 -21.37 -16.04 -10.30
C TYR A 534 -21.01 -15.16 -9.12
N SER A 535 -21.41 -13.87 -9.17
CA SER A 535 -21.38 -13.02 -7.99
C SER A 535 -22.34 -13.61 -6.96
N ARG A 536 -21.94 -13.59 -5.70
CA ARG A 536 -22.89 -13.79 -4.61
C ARG A 536 -23.62 -12.48 -4.40
N ASP A 537 -24.91 -12.47 -4.68
CA ASP A 537 -25.79 -11.42 -4.22
C ASP A 537 -26.09 -11.61 -2.71
#